data_401c8aca7da1f20dedde1f03a0c7a214
#
_entry.id   401c8aca7da1f20dedde1f03a0c7a214
#
_cell.length_a   1.000
_cell.length_b   1.000
_cell.length_c   1.000
_cell.angle_alpha   90.00
_cell.angle_beta   90.00
_cell.angle_gamma   90.00
#
_symmetry.space_group_name_H-M   'P 1'
#
loop_
_entity.id
_entity.type
_entity.pdbx_description
1 polymer ?
#
loop_
_entity_poly.entity_id
_entity_poly.type
_entity_poly.pdbx_seq_one_letter_code
_entity_poly.pdbx_strand_id
1 'polypeptide(L)'
;FVFWGDHIAAGTNWGTDTTSAYTSVIPITTVSLTGGTDDYAVTAGELELAYDKFADTEGVDVNLILGGPSSAVTDTAAGQDTHVTMITSLVETRKDCVGFVSPYRAATVGIANSTTQTENVVEAFELCPSSSYMVFDSSYKYMYDKYNDVYRFVPMNGDTAGLCAHTDGVADPWFSPAGFNRGNVRGAIKLSYNPSQGERDQLYRFRVNP
;
A
#
# COMPACT_ATOMS: atom_id res chain seq x y z
N PHE A 1 15.31 16.99 26.87
CA PHE A 1 15.43 18.45 26.67
C PHE A 1 16.92 18.73 26.47
N VAL A 2 17.29 19.37 25.36
CA VAL A 2 18.63 19.86 25.11
C VAL A 2 18.64 21.33 25.46
N PHE A 3 19.40 21.68 26.49
CA PHE A 3 19.59 23.08 26.83
C PHE A 3 20.80 23.58 26.05
N TRP A 4 20.56 24.55 25.21
CA TRP A 4 21.59 25.16 24.40
C TRP A 4 21.87 26.56 24.94
N GLY A 5 23.11 26.81 25.30
CA GLY A 5 23.55 28.17 25.62
C GLY A 5 23.87 28.89 24.34
N ASP A 6 23.15 29.96 24.03
CA ASP A 6 23.41 30.73 22.83
C ASP A 6 24.69 31.57 23.00
N HIS A 7 25.37 31.76 21.88
CA HIS A 7 26.57 32.57 21.81
C HIS A 7 26.17 34.04 21.66
N ILE A 8 26.89 34.90 22.32
CA ILE A 8 26.73 36.35 22.19
C ILE A 8 26.92 36.74 20.73
N ALA A 9 26.16 37.74 20.29
CA ALA A 9 26.04 38.22 18.92
C ALA A 9 27.29 38.08 18.04
N ALA A 10 27.08 37.84 16.75
CA ALA A 10 28.13 37.53 15.78
C ALA A 10 29.36 38.47 15.91
N GLY A 11 30.53 37.86 16.12
CA GLY A 11 31.79 38.57 16.29
C GLY A 11 32.25 38.75 17.72
N THR A 12 31.47 38.29 18.72
CA THR A 12 31.83 38.38 20.16
C THR A 12 32.33 37.02 20.64
N ASN A 13 33.53 36.92 21.08
CA ASN A 13 34.09 35.69 21.63
C ASN A 13 33.77 35.53 23.09
N TRP A 14 33.29 34.35 23.46
CA TRP A 14 33.10 33.98 24.87
C TRP A 14 34.40 34.04 25.62
N GLY A 15 34.46 34.95 26.59
CA GLY A 15 35.59 35.07 27.50
C GLY A 15 36.85 35.75 26.98
N THR A 16 36.86 36.29 25.77
CA THR A 16 38.04 36.98 25.19
C THR A 16 37.84 38.45 24.95
N ASP A 17 36.63 38.95 24.95
CA ASP A 17 36.34 40.39 24.82
C ASP A 17 35.93 40.98 26.15
N THR A 18 36.80 41.77 26.72
CA THR A 18 36.59 42.43 28.00
C THR A 18 35.59 43.58 27.95
N THR A 19 35.15 43.97 26.75
CA THR A 19 34.21 45.06 26.54
C THR A 19 32.75 44.55 26.38
N SER A 20 32.57 43.26 26.19
CA SER A 20 31.24 42.64 26.05
C SER A 20 30.73 42.18 27.42
N ALA A 21 29.83 42.93 27.99
CA ALA A 21 29.10 42.50 29.17
C ALA A 21 28.05 41.45 28.82
N TYR A 22 28.02 40.35 29.56
CA TYR A 22 26.88 39.40 29.50
C TYR A 22 25.64 40.10 30.09
N THR A 23 24.76 40.52 29.22
CA THR A 23 23.53 41.24 29.60
C THR A 23 22.36 40.33 29.95
N SER A 24 22.34 39.14 29.42
CA SER A 24 21.37 38.11 29.80
C SER A 24 21.75 36.74 29.22
N VAL A 25 21.48 35.69 29.98
CA VAL A 25 21.30 34.35 29.40
C VAL A 25 19.95 34.40 28.71
N ILE A 26 19.95 34.15 27.40
CA ILE A 26 18.67 34.10 26.67
C ILE A 26 17.82 33.03 27.34
N PRO A 27 16.58 33.35 27.74
CA PRO A 27 15.70 32.36 28.31
C PRO A 27 15.44 31.25 27.29
N ILE A 28 15.14 30.06 27.77
CA ILE A 28 14.84 28.89 26.95
C ILE A 28 13.93 29.32 25.78
N THR A 29 14.48 29.32 24.57
CA THR A 29 13.72 29.59 23.37
C THR A 29 13.10 28.29 22.88
N THR A 30 11.79 28.23 22.87
CA THR A 30 11.07 27.15 22.19
C THR A 30 11.08 27.49 20.71
N VAL A 31 11.89 26.77 19.94
CA VAL A 31 11.91 26.91 18.49
C VAL A 31 11.06 25.79 17.89
N SER A 32 10.03 26.15 17.16
CA SER A 32 9.33 25.21 16.29
C SER A 32 10.18 24.91 15.08
N LEU A 33 10.42 23.64 14.81
CA LEU A 33 11.05 23.23 13.57
C LEU A 33 10.11 23.62 12.42
N THR A 34 10.64 24.40 11.48
CA THR A 34 9.92 24.83 10.26
C THR A 34 10.69 24.38 9.03
N GLY A 35 9.98 24.24 7.90
CA GLY A 35 10.62 23.86 6.63
C GLY A 35 10.61 22.35 6.36
N GLY A 36 10.03 21.54 7.23
CA GLY A 36 9.67 20.17 6.87
C GLY A 36 8.49 20.18 5.90
N THR A 37 8.61 19.46 4.80
CA THR A 37 7.50 19.21 3.87
C THR A 37 7.21 17.72 3.86
N ASP A 38 5.94 17.35 3.93
CA ASP A 38 5.51 15.99 3.73
C ASP A 38 5.45 15.72 2.22
N ASP A 39 6.11 14.67 1.78
CA ASP A 39 6.00 14.16 0.42
C ASP A 39 5.23 12.83 0.45
N TYR A 40 3.96 12.91 0.05
CA TYR A 40 3.08 11.73 -0.09
C TYR A 40 3.02 11.20 -1.53
N ALA A 41 3.77 11.80 -2.45
CA ALA A 41 3.83 11.41 -3.85
C ALA A 41 4.92 10.36 -4.07
N VAL A 42 4.65 9.13 -3.61
CA VAL A 42 5.59 8.02 -3.78
C VAL A 42 5.73 7.68 -5.26
N THR A 43 6.96 7.71 -5.77
CA THR A 43 7.28 7.30 -7.13
C THR A 43 7.40 5.78 -7.25
N ALA A 44 7.28 5.25 -8.49
CA ALA A 44 7.46 3.83 -8.77
C ALA A 44 8.83 3.31 -8.29
N GLY A 45 9.90 4.07 -8.52
CA GLY A 45 11.25 3.69 -8.10
C GLY A 45 11.44 3.65 -6.58
N GLU A 46 10.80 4.55 -5.84
CA GLU A 46 10.83 4.53 -4.37
C GLU A 46 10.05 3.33 -3.82
N LEU A 47 8.93 2.98 -4.46
CA LEU A 47 8.15 1.81 -4.12
C LEU A 47 8.94 0.52 -4.39
N GLU A 48 9.61 0.43 -5.53
CA GLU A 48 10.49 -0.69 -5.88
C GLU A 48 11.61 -0.86 -4.86
N LEU A 49 12.32 0.22 -4.52
CA LEU A 49 13.36 0.21 -3.49
C LEU A 49 12.84 -0.22 -2.11
N ALA A 50 11.59 0.09 -1.79
CA ALA A 50 10.98 -0.35 -0.55
C ALA A 50 10.68 -1.86 -0.57
N TYR A 51 10.13 -2.38 -1.66
CA TYR A 51 9.87 -3.81 -1.81
C TYR A 51 11.17 -4.64 -1.91
N ASP A 52 12.22 -4.12 -2.50
CA ASP A 52 13.53 -4.79 -2.59
C ASP A 52 14.16 -5.09 -1.22
N LYS A 53 13.77 -4.35 -0.17
CA LYS A 53 14.19 -4.66 1.21
C LYS A 53 13.69 -6.01 1.70
N PHE A 54 12.67 -6.55 1.06
CA PHE A 54 12.13 -7.88 1.35
C PHE A 54 12.67 -8.98 0.44
N ALA A 55 13.62 -8.67 -0.46
CA ALA A 55 14.19 -9.65 -1.37
C ALA A 55 15.11 -10.67 -0.70
N ASP A 56 15.69 -10.32 0.45
CA ASP A 56 16.55 -11.22 1.24
C ASP A 56 15.69 -12.28 1.98
N THR A 57 15.83 -13.53 1.56
CA THR A 57 15.10 -14.67 2.14
C THR A 57 15.70 -15.18 3.43
N GLU A 58 16.96 -14.86 3.71
CA GLU A 58 17.65 -15.32 4.94
C GLU A 58 17.42 -14.35 6.11
N GLY A 59 17.37 -13.04 5.81
CA GLY A 59 17.22 -12.00 6.82
C GLY A 59 15.77 -11.63 7.14
N VAL A 60 14.84 -11.88 6.21
CA VAL A 60 13.43 -11.46 6.33
C VAL A 60 12.48 -12.61 5.98
N ASP A 61 11.73 -13.07 6.96
CA ASP A 61 10.68 -14.09 6.79
C ASP A 61 9.35 -13.44 6.43
N VAL A 62 8.87 -13.66 5.21
CA VAL A 62 7.61 -13.10 4.69
C VAL A 62 6.87 -14.17 3.88
N ASN A 63 5.62 -14.42 4.23
CA ASN A 63 4.76 -15.39 3.54
C ASN A 63 3.76 -14.73 2.59
N LEU A 64 3.25 -13.53 2.92
CA LEU A 64 2.24 -12.82 2.15
C LEU A 64 2.72 -11.38 1.87
N ILE A 65 2.69 -10.97 0.62
CA ILE A 65 3.05 -9.62 0.18
C ILE A 65 1.78 -8.93 -0.32
N LEU A 66 1.47 -7.80 0.29
CA LEU A 66 0.33 -6.97 -0.07
C LEU A 66 0.76 -5.86 -1.01
N GLY A 67 0.18 -5.80 -2.21
CA GLY A 67 0.45 -4.74 -3.15
C GLY A 67 -0.08 -3.37 -2.71
N GLY A 68 -1.08 -3.34 -1.85
CA GLY A 68 -1.74 -2.09 -1.51
C GLY A 68 -2.49 -1.48 -2.72
N PRO A 69 -2.75 -0.17 -2.71
CA PRO A 69 -3.38 0.50 -3.84
C PRO A 69 -2.37 0.75 -4.97
N SER A 70 -2.68 0.34 -6.18
CA SER A 70 -1.83 0.60 -7.35
C SER A 70 -1.75 2.09 -7.70
N SER A 71 -2.67 2.90 -7.21
CA SER A 71 -2.67 4.36 -7.31
C SER A 71 -1.47 5.05 -6.63
N ALA A 72 -0.68 4.32 -5.85
CA ALA A 72 0.62 4.80 -5.37
C ALA A 72 1.61 5.05 -6.52
N VAL A 73 1.40 4.42 -7.69
CA VAL A 73 2.22 4.63 -8.89
C VAL A 73 1.50 5.58 -9.86
N THR A 74 0.41 5.12 -10.45
CA THR A 74 -0.56 5.91 -11.24
C THR A 74 -1.89 5.16 -11.26
N ASP A 75 -3.00 5.88 -11.18
CA ASP A 75 -4.35 5.28 -11.20
C ASP A 75 -4.80 4.98 -12.65
N THR A 76 -4.00 4.17 -13.34
CA THR A 76 -4.17 3.77 -14.75
C THR A 76 -3.70 2.33 -14.98
N ALA A 77 -4.11 1.73 -16.10
CA ALA A 77 -3.66 0.40 -16.50
C ALA A 77 -2.13 0.28 -16.60
N ALA A 78 -1.45 1.30 -17.15
CA ALA A 78 0.00 1.32 -17.24
C ALA A 78 0.70 1.39 -15.86
N GLY A 79 0.13 2.15 -14.92
CA GLY A 79 0.60 2.17 -13.54
C GLY A 79 0.36 0.85 -12.83
N GLN A 80 -0.75 0.19 -13.11
CA GLN A 80 -1.05 -1.16 -12.64
C GLN A 80 -0.02 -2.18 -13.12
N ASP A 81 0.31 -2.19 -14.41
CA ASP A 81 1.31 -3.09 -14.99
C ASP A 81 2.68 -2.90 -14.34
N THR A 82 3.13 -1.66 -14.16
CA THR A 82 4.37 -1.34 -13.45
C THR A 82 4.34 -1.89 -12.00
N HIS A 83 3.26 -1.67 -11.28
CA HIS A 83 3.09 -2.12 -9.90
C HIS A 83 3.09 -3.66 -9.78
N VAL A 84 2.34 -4.34 -10.65
CA VAL A 84 2.29 -5.81 -10.69
C VAL A 84 3.64 -6.40 -11.04
N THR A 85 4.35 -5.79 -12.00
CA THR A 85 5.68 -6.25 -12.43
C THR A 85 6.69 -6.19 -11.27
N MET A 86 6.70 -5.11 -10.49
CA MET A 86 7.56 -5.00 -9.31
C MET A 86 7.29 -6.11 -8.29
N ILE A 87 6.03 -6.33 -7.93
CA ILE A 87 5.66 -7.36 -6.96
C ILE A 87 5.93 -8.75 -7.50
N THR A 88 5.64 -9.01 -8.80
CA THR A 88 5.91 -10.29 -9.44
C THR A 88 7.41 -10.60 -9.45
N SER A 89 8.26 -9.61 -9.75
CA SER A 89 9.72 -9.77 -9.70
C SER A 89 10.19 -10.19 -8.31
N LEU A 90 9.66 -9.59 -7.27
CA LEU A 90 9.98 -9.91 -5.89
C LEU A 90 9.55 -11.34 -5.53
N VAL A 91 8.30 -11.72 -5.78
CA VAL A 91 7.80 -13.06 -5.41
C VAL A 91 8.43 -14.18 -6.23
N GLU A 92 8.76 -13.92 -7.50
CA GLU A 92 9.49 -14.88 -8.36
C GLU A 92 10.96 -15.05 -7.95
N THR A 93 11.56 -14.02 -7.38
CA THR A 93 12.91 -14.11 -6.82
C THR A 93 12.91 -14.92 -5.54
N ARG A 94 11.96 -14.67 -4.65
CA ARG A 94 11.84 -15.35 -3.36
C ARG A 94 11.30 -16.79 -3.47
N LYS A 95 10.17 -16.98 -4.15
CA LYS A 95 9.45 -18.26 -4.29
C LYS A 95 8.95 -18.91 -2.98
N ASP A 96 9.02 -18.19 -1.89
CA ASP A 96 8.56 -18.59 -0.55
C ASP A 96 7.36 -17.77 -0.05
N CYS A 97 6.86 -16.87 -0.88
CA CYS A 97 5.76 -15.97 -0.55
C CYS A 97 4.76 -15.82 -1.70
N VAL A 98 3.58 -15.30 -1.39
CA VAL A 98 2.52 -15.03 -2.36
C VAL A 98 2.18 -13.56 -2.38
N GLY A 99 2.13 -12.96 -3.56
CA GLY A 99 1.75 -11.56 -3.79
C GLY A 99 0.26 -11.40 -4.06
N PHE A 100 -0.36 -10.38 -3.49
CA PHE A 100 -1.77 -10.05 -3.65
C PHE A 100 -1.92 -8.64 -4.23
N VAL A 101 -2.62 -8.51 -5.35
CA VAL A 101 -2.79 -7.24 -6.05
C VAL A 101 -4.25 -7.04 -6.45
N SER A 102 -4.74 -5.83 -6.23
CA SER A 102 -6.05 -5.34 -6.71
C SER A 102 -5.86 -4.49 -7.97
N PRO A 103 -6.90 -4.32 -8.81
CA PRO A 103 -6.84 -3.42 -9.95
C PRO A 103 -6.64 -1.96 -9.51
N TYR A 104 -6.24 -1.08 -10.43
CA TYR A 104 -6.19 0.34 -10.13
C TYR A 104 -7.59 0.89 -9.79
N ARG A 105 -7.63 1.89 -8.91
CA ARG A 105 -8.89 2.34 -8.30
C ARG A 105 -9.92 2.82 -9.33
N ALA A 106 -9.48 3.57 -10.35
CA ALA A 106 -10.37 4.09 -11.39
C ALA A 106 -10.94 2.99 -12.32
N ALA A 107 -10.41 1.77 -12.27
CA ALA A 107 -10.97 0.64 -13.02
C ALA A 107 -12.40 0.28 -12.57
N THR A 108 -12.68 0.42 -11.27
CA THR A 108 -13.96 -0.01 -10.70
C THR A 108 -14.70 1.06 -9.92
N VAL A 109 -14.00 2.00 -9.28
CA VAL A 109 -14.61 3.02 -8.42
C VAL A 109 -15.09 4.21 -9.24
N GLY A 110 -16.37 4.57 -9.08
CA GLY A 110 -16.97 5.70 -9.80
C GLY A 110 -17.62 5.32 -11.14
N ILE A 111 -17.54 4.07 -11.56
CA ILE A 111 -18.14 3.56 -12.80
C ILE A 111 -19.45 2.86 -12.45
N ALA A 112 -20.52 3.21 -13.16
CA ALA A 112 -21.84 2.63 -12.91
C ALA A 112 -22.14 1.37 -13.73
N ASN A 113 -21.44 1.17 -14.85
CA ASN A 113 -21.67 0.05 -15.77
C ASN A 113 -20.71 -1.10 -15.41
N SER A 114 -21.28 -2.26 -15.04
CA SER A 114 -20.51 -3.45 -14.67
C SER A 114 -19.68 -4.03 -15.82
N THR A 115 -20.17 -3.95 -17.05
CA THR A 115 -19.43 -4.41 -18.23
C THR A 115 -18.17 -3.56 -18.43
N THR A 116 -18.28 -2.24 -18.31
CA THR A 116 -17.12 -1.33 -18.39
C THR A 116 -16.14 -1.58 -17.26
N GLN A 117 -16.63 -1.85 -16.04
CA GLN A 117 -15.76 -2.23 -14.92
C GLN A 117 -15.01 -3.53 -15.22
N THR A 118 -15.69 -4.54 -15.78
CA THR A 118 -15.07 -5.81 -16.19
C THR A 118 -13.99 -5.59 -17.23
N GLU A 119 -14.28 -4.81 -18.28
CA GLU A 119 -13.32 -4.47 -19.34
C GLU A 119 -12.08 -3.78 -18.79
N ASN A 120 -12.26 -2.80 -17.91
CA ASN A 120 -11.15 -2.09 -17.28
C ASN A 120 -10.29 -3.00 -16.38
N VAL A 121 -10.91 -3.91 -15.62
CA VAL A 121 -10.18 -4.88 -14.79
C VAL A 121 -9.41 -5.86 -15.67
N VAL A 122 -9.99 -6.30 -16.77
CA VAL A 122 -9.30 -7.16 -17.76
C VAL A 122 -8.11 -6.41 -18.36
N GLU A 123 -8.31 -5.16 -18.80
CA GLU A 123 -7.22 -4.31 -19.33
C GLU A 123 -6.09 -4.15 -18.30
N ALA A 124 -6.43 -3.97 -17.02
CA ALA A 124 -5.46 -3.81 -15.94
C ALA A 124 -4.54 -5.02 -15.77
N PHE A 125 -5.01 -6.23 -16.07
CA PHE A 125 -4.27 -7.46 -15.83
C PHE A 125 -3.89 -8.24 -17.10
N GLU A 126 -4.36 -7.81 -18.28
CA GLU A 126 -4.09 -8.51 -19.53
C GLU A 126 -2.59 -8.59 -19.85
N LEU A 127 -1.88 -7.50 -19.64
CA LEU A 127 -0.44 -7.39 -19.91
C LEU A 127 0.43 -7.86 -18.73
N CYS A 128 -0.17 -8.08 -17.57
CA CYS A 128 0.58 -8.46 -16.38
C CYS A 128 1.18 -9.87 -16.52
N PRO A 129 2.42 -10.07 -16.05
CA PRO A 129 3.06 -11.37 -16.11
C PRO A 129 2.28 -12.42 -15.32
N SER A 130 2.22 -13.65 -15.86
CA SER A 130 1.58 -14.77 -15.20
C SER A 130 2.57 -15.43 -14.23
N SER A 131 2.17 -15.56 -12.98
CA SER A 131 2.95 -16.25 -11.96
C SER A 131 2.05 -17.13 -11.10
N SER A 132 2.57 -18.27 -10.64
CA SER A 132 1.91 -19.12 -9.64
C SER A 132 2.01 -18.54 -8.22
N TYR A 133 2.78 -17.49 -8.03
CA TYR A 133 3.00 -16.81 -6.75
C TYR A 133 2.20 -15.50 -6.66
N MET A 134 1.29 -15.24 -7.61
CA MET A 134 0.49 -14.02 -7.61
C MET A 134 -1.01 -14.31 -7.57
N VAL A 135 -1.74 -13.52 -6.82
CA VAL A 135 -3.19 -13.53 -6.73
C VAL A 135 -3.72 -12.15 -7.12
N PHE A 136 -4.59 -12.13 -8.13
CA PHE A 136 -5.28 -10.93 -8.58
C PHE A 136 -6.73 -10.97 -8.12
N ASP A 137 -7.20 -9.90 -7.49
CA ASP A 137 -8.61 -9.69 -7.17
C ASP A 137 -9.23 -8.64 -8.10
N SER A 138 -10.56 -8.52 -8.10
CA SER A 138 -11.28 -7.68 -9.05
C SER A 138 -11.81 -6.38 -8.49
N SER A 139 -11.72 -6.12 -7.17
CA SER A 139 -12.62 -5.13 -6.58
C SER A 139 -12.01 -4.31 -5.44
N TYR A 140 -12.78 -3.29 -5.05
CA TYR A 140 -12.58 -2.47 -3.85
C TYR A 140 -13.78 -2.65 -2.93
N LYS A 141 -13.55 -2.69 -1.62
CA LYS A 141 -14.61 -2.60 -0.61
C LYS A 141 -14.81 -1.15 -0.16
N TYR A 142 -16.05 -0.77 0.06
CA TYR A 142 -16.42 0.49 0.70
C TYR A 142 -16.58 0.25 2.20
N MET A 143 -15.77 0.92 3.00
CA MET A 143 -15.76 0.76 4.45
C MET A 143 -15.64 2.10 5.17
N TYR A 144 -16.02 2.11 6.44
CA TYR A 144 -15.87 3.25 7.33
C TYR A 144 -14.48 3.28 7.98
N ASP A 145 -13.77 4.38 7.76
CA ASP A 145 -12.51 4.69 8.43
C ASP A 145 -12.82 5.47 9.73
N LYS A 146 -12.81 4.75 10.85
CA LYS A 146 -13.16 5.31 12.16
C LYS A 146 -12.15 6.34 12.70
N TYR A 147 -10.94 6.36 12.17
CA TYR A 147 -9.90 7.27 12.63
C TYR A 147 -10.02 8.66 12.01
N ASN A 148 -10.49 8.71 10.76
CA ASN A 148 -10.67 9.95 10.03
C ASN A 148 -12.16 10.35 9.89
N ASP A 149 -13.09 9.55 10.42
CA ASP A 149 -14.55 9.77 10.33
C ASP A 149 -15.03 9.92 8.88
N VAL A 150 -14.53 9.07 7.98
CA VAL A 150 -14.88 9.08 6.56
C VAL A 150 -15.09 7.69 6.00
N TYR A 151 -15.89 7.60 4.96
CA TYR A 151 -16.03 6.37 4.19
C TYR A 151 -15.06 6.35 3.02
N ARG A 152 -14.37 5.22 2.84
CA ARG A 152 -13.36 5.07 1.78
C ARG A 152 -13.54 3.77 1.01
N PHE A 153 -13.11 3.78 -0.26
CA PHE A 153 -12.85 2.57 -1.00
C PHE A 153 -11.42 2.10 -0.72
N VAL A 154 -11.29 0.84 -0.31
CA VAL A 154 -10.03 0.19 0.02
C VAL A 154 -9.86 -1.04 -0.88
N PRO A 155 -8.67 -1.29 -1.45
CA PRO A 155 -8.43 -2.45 -2.30
C PRO A 155 -8.61 -3.77 -1.53
N MET A 156 -9.06 -4.82 -2.22
CA MET A 156 -9.38 -6.11 -1.62
C MET A 156 -8.16 -7.00 -1.35
N ASN A 157 -6.99 -6.67 -1.90
CA ASN A 157 -5.79 -7.50 -1.75
C ASN A 157 -5.42 -7.81 -0.29
N GLY A 158 -5.58 -6.84 0.61
CA GLY A 158 -5.37 -7.03 2.03
C GLY A 158 -6.39 -7.98 2.67
N ASP A 159 -7.64 -7.95 2.23
CA ASP A 159 -8.68 -8.87 2.70
C ASP A 159 -8.45 -10.28 2.17
N THR A 160 -8.10 -10.44 0.90
CA THR A 160 -7.82 -11.73 0.27
C THR A 160 -6.63 -12.42 0.96
N ALA A 161 -5.55 -11.68 1.20
CA ALA A 161 -4.42 -12.18 1.99
C ALA A 161 -4.82 -12.51 3.44
N GLY A 162 -5.64 -11.67 4.06
CA GLY A 162 -6.17 -11.89 5.41
C GLY A 162 -7.05 -13.13 5.52
N LEU A 163 -7.81 -13.48 4.47
CA LEU A 163 -8.58 -14.72 4.40
C LEU A 163 -7.66 -15.95 4.31
N CYS A 164 -6.55 -15.85 3.55
CA CYS A 164 -5.54 -16.91 3.51
C CYS A 164 -4.91 -17.11 4.88
N ALA A 165 -4.43 -16.05 5.52
CA ALA A 165 -3.85 -16.11 6.86
C ALA A 165 -4.84 -16.63 7.92
N HIS A 166 -6.12 -16.26 7.83
CA HIS A 166 -7.15 -16.79 8.72
C HIS A 166 -7.37 -18.29 8.49
N THR A 167 -7.35 -18.73 7.24
CA THR A 167 -7.50 -20.14 6.89
C THR A 167 -6.34 -20.96 7.43
N ASP A 168 -5.11 -20.48 7.33
CA ASP A 168 -3.91 -21.13 7.89
C ASP A 168 -4.00 -21.28 9.42
N GLY A 169 -4.70 -20.36 10.11
CA GLY A 169 -4.90 -20.41 11.55
C GLY A 169 -5.99 -21.37 12.03
N VAL A 170 -6.95 -21.72 11.16
CA VAL A 170 -8.12 -22.57 11.52
C VAL A 170 -8.19 -23.90 10.79
N ALA A 171 -7.41 -24.05 9.73
CA ALA A 171 -7.31 -25.24 8.91
C ALA A 171 -5.89 -25.34 8.35
N ASP A 172 -5.69 -26.20 7.36
CA ASP A 172 -4.39 -26.34 6.69
C ASP A 172 -4.25 -25.40 5.49
N PRO A 173 -3.02 -25.03 5.07
CA PRO A 173 -2.77 -24.06 3.98
C PRO A 173 -3.38 -24.41 2.61
N TRP A 174 -3.67 -25.69 2.37
CA TRP A 174 -4.32 -26.13 1.12
C TRP A 174 -5.84 -25.96 1.10
N PHE A 175 -6.46 -25.59 2.23
CA PHE A 175 -7.89 -25.32 2.27
C PHE A 175 -8.19 -24.02 1.52
N SER A 176 -9.31 -24.02 0.79
CA SER A 176 -9.79 -22.79 0.17
C SER A 176 -10.15 -21.74 1.23
N PRO A 177 -9.66 -20.50 1.11
CA PRO A 177 -10.04 -19.40 1.99
C PRO A 177 -11.51 -18.96 1.79
N ALA A 178 -12.17 -19.43 0.75
CA ALA A 178 -13.58 -19.14 0.46
C ALA A 178 -14.54 -20.00 1.29
N GLY A 179 -15.81 -19.61 1.29
CA GLY A 179 -16.92 -20.33 1.94
C GLY A 179 -17.57 -19.56 3.08
N PHE A 180 -18.75 -20.01 3.52
CA PHE A 180 -19.61 -19.29 4.47
C PHE A 180 -18.95 -18.96 5.81
N ASN A 181 -18.08 -19.81 6.31
CA ASN A 181 -17.46 -19.62 7.62
C ASN A 181 -16.08 -18.98 7.56
N ARG A 182 -15.40 -19.02 6.41
CA ARG A 182 -14.03 -18.55 6.24
C ARG A 182 -13.90 -17.34 5.32
N GLY A 183 -14.75 -17.27 4.27
CA GLY A 183 -14.65 -16.28 3.20
C GLY A 183 -15.32 -14.92 3.47
N ASN A 184 -15.64 -14.60 4.72
CA ASN A 184 -16.30 -13.33 5.04
C ASN A 184 -15.32 -12.16 5.11
N VAL A 185 -15.47 -11.20 4.20
CA VAL A 185 -14.74 -9.93 4.23
C VAL A 185 -15.30 -9.03 5.33
N ARG A 186 -14.45 -8.66 6.28
CA ARG A 186 -14.86 -7.88 7.43
C ARG A 186 -14.94 -6.38 7.11
N GLY A 187 -15.94 -5.71 7.69
CA GLY A 187 -16.09 -4.26 7.60
C GLY A 187 -16.53 -3.72 6.24
N ALA A 188 -16.83 -4.58 5.27
CA ALA A 188 -17.34 -4.17 3.97
C ALA A 188 -18.82 -3.77 4.08
N ILE A 189 -19.16 -2.56 3.66
CA ILE A 189 -20.55 -2.09 3.52
C ILE A 189 -21.07 -2.48 2.15
N LYS A 190 -20.24 -2.30 1.12
CA LYS A 190 -20.52 -2.70 -0.26
C LYS A 190 -19.21 -2.89 -1.03
N LEU A 191 -19.27 -3.60 -2.12
CA LEU A 191 -18.19 -3.66 -3.11
C LEU A 191 -18.34 -2.51 -4.12
N SER A 192 -17.24 -2.08 -4.73
CA SER A 192 -17.26 -1.12 -5.84
C SER A 192 -17.85 -1.74 -7.10
N TYR A 193 -17.74 -3.07 -7.21
CA TYR A 193 -18.06 -3.86 -8.37
C TYR A 193 -18.64 -5.22 -7.94
N ASN A 194 -19.71 -5.64 -8.60
CA ASN A 194 -20.34 -6.93 -8.36
C ASN A 194 -20.63 -7.58 -9.71
N PRO A 195 -19.71 -8.41 -10.24
CA PRO A 195 -19.82 -8.98 -11.57
C PRO A 195 -20.95 -10.00 -11.66
N SER A 196 -21.67 -9.97 -12.78
CA SER A 196 -22.61 -11.02 -13.19
C SER A 196 -21.88 -12.32 -13.51
N GLN A 197 -22.62 -13.43 -13.69
CA GLN A 197 -22.00 -14.72 -14.00
C GLN A 197 -21.13 -14.66 -15.26
N GLY A 198 -21.61 -14.04 -16.34
CA GLY A 198 -20.84 -13.92 -17.59
C GLY A 198 -19.58 -13.07 -17.43
N GLU A 199 -19.64 -12.01 -16.63
CA GLU A 199 -18.50 -11.16 -16.31
C GLU A 199 -17.48 -11.90 -15.45
N ARG A 200 -17.91 -12.72 -14.47
CA ARG A 200 -17.02 -13.60 -13.70
C ARG A 200 -16.30 -14.61 -14.59
N ASP A 201 -17.03 -15.22 -15.53
CA ASP A 201 -16.43 -16.16 -16.49
C ASP A 201 -15.37 -15.46 -17.36
N GLN A 202 -15.58 -14.19 -17.69
CA GLN A 202 -14.60 -13.38 -18.40
C GLN A 202 -13.38 -13.11 -17.53
N LEU A 203 -13.56 -12.66 -16.29
CA LEU A 203 -12.46 -12.41 -15.35
C LEU A 203 -11.59 -13.66 -15.13
N TYR A 204 -12.18 -14.82 -14.95
CA TYR A 204 -11.45 -16.08 -14.81
C TYR A 204 -10.56 -16.41 -16.01
N ARG A 205 -10.99 -16.08 -17.24
CA ARG A 205 -10.15 -16.28 -18.43
C ARG A 205 -8.87 -15.45 -18.38
N PHE A 206 -8.91 -14.31 -17.70
CA PHE A 206 -7.78 -13.42 -17.51
C PHE A 206 -7.11 -13.58 -16.14
N ARG A 207 -7.36 -14.70 -15.44
CA ARG A 207 -6.72 -15.09 -14.18
C ARG A 207 -7.03 -14.15 -13.00
N VAL A 208 -8.13 -13.42 -13.08
CA VAL A 208 -8.61 -12.53 -12.02
C VAL A 208 -9.65 -13.25 -11.19
N ASN A 209 -9.52 -13.23 -9.86
CA ASN A 209 -10.54 -13.71 -8.94
C ASN A 209 -11.64 -12.65 -8.81
N PRO A 210 -12.88 -12.99 -9.18
CA PRO A 210 -14.00 -12.06 -9.13
C PRO A 210 -14.54 -11.81 -7.73
#